data_80311469e0445c0b49711b67ed6a741c
#
_entry.id   80311469e0445c0b49711b67ed6a741c
#
_cell.length_a   1.000
_cell.length_b   1.000
_cell.length_c   1.000
_cell.angle_alpha   90.00
_cell.angle_beta   90.00
_cell.angle_gamma   90.00
#
_symmetry.space_group_name_H-M   'P 1'
#
loop_
_entity.id
_entity.type
_entity.pdbx_description
1 polymer ?
#
loop_
_entity_poly.entity_id
_entity_poly.type
_entity_poly.pdbx_seq_one_letter_code
_entity_poly.pdbx_strand_id
1 'polypeptide(L)'
;MRKPGSGDASDRPLTQASGASEPGRGIANASLFLKQWASNPLRMGSVVPSSPALCGRIARLTRADEGEIVVELGAGTGVVSRALLAQGLAPERLTVVEIESEMAQHLRRKLPGACVVTGDAFDLPRLIPENLHGRVGTVICGIPLVLLPLERQRRFVQAVEAVAPGRGFLLYTYCITSPLPYRQLGLSAKREAWTPLNLPPASVWHYRPA
;
A
#
# COMPACT_ATOMS: atom_id res chain seq x y z
N MET A 1 5.89 -70.28 -45.04
CA MET A 1 4.92 -69.78 -46.05
C MET A 1 4.16 -68.57 -45.44
N ARG A 2 4.23 -67.43 -46.12
CA ARG A 2 3.48 -66.20 -45.94
C ARG A 2 3.73 -65.29 -44.71
N LYS A 3 4.45 -64.20 -44.93
CA LYS A 3 4.22 -62.83 -44.49
C LYS A 3 2.85 -62.31 -45.06
N PRO A 4 2.37 -61.11 -44.75
CA PRO A 4 2.81 -60.00 -43.91
C PRO A 4 1.62 -59.34 -43.20
N GLY A 5 1.90 -58.27 -42.45
CA GLY A 5 0.89 -57.31 -41.90
C GLY A 5 1.53 -56.13 -41.32
N SER A 6 1.69 -55.08 -42.10
CA SER A 6 2.04 -53.71 -41.75
C SER A 6 0.88 -53.05 -41.04
N GLY A 7 1.15 -52.23 -40.04
CA GLY A 7 0.19 -51.35 -39.36
C GLY A 7 0.99 -50.25 -38.68
N ASP A 8 1.13 -49.28 -39.31
CA ASP A 8 0.74 -47.86 -39.26
C ASP A 8 1.02 -47.17 -37.93
N ALA A 9 1.98 -46.27 -38.00
CA ALA A 9 2.35 -45.30 -36.97
C ALA A 9 1.37 -44.13 -37.05
N SER A 10 0.40 -44.10 -36.15
CA SER A 10 -0.48 -42.93 -36.03
C SER A 10 0.18 -41.80 -35.28
N ASP A 11 0.40 -40.75 -36.01
CA ASP A 11 0.64 -39.38 -35.64
C ASP A 11 -0.18 -38.94 -34.41
N ARG A 12 0.48 -38.54 -33.33
CA ARG A 12 -0.15 -37.79 -32.26
C ARG A 12 0.24 -36.32 -32.40
N PRO A 13 -0.70 -35.42 -32.59
CA PRO A 13 -0.41 -33.99 -32.57
C PRO A 13 -0.05 -33.55 -31.16
N LEU A 14 1.08 -32.87 -31.04
CA LEU A 14 1.51 -32.15 -29.83
C LEU A 14 0.53 -31.01 -29.57
N THR A 15 -0.32 -31.19 -28.57
CA THR A 15 -1.20 -30.11 -28.07
C THR A 15 -0.30 -29.13 -27.33
N GLN A 16 -0.05 -27.97 -27.93
CA GLN A 16 0.52 -26.81 -27.27
C GLN A 16 -0.48 -26.33 -26.20
N ALA A 17 -0.13 -26.52 -24.94
CA ALA A 17 -0.80 -25.87 -23.84
C ALA A 17 -0.37 -24.40 -23.86
N SER A 18 -1.18 -23.54 -24.47
CA SER A 18 -1.10 -22.09 -24.34
C SER A 18 -1.53 -21.72 -22.91
N GLY A 19 -0.55 -21.55 -22.02
CA GLY A 19 -0.75 -20.98 -20.72
C GLY A 19 -0.99 -19.46 -20.81
N ALA A 20 -2.18 -19.06 -21.24
CA ALA A 20 -2.66 -17.71 -21.05
C ALA A 20 -3.04 -17.56 -19.57
N SER A 21 -2.16 -16.93 -18.80
CA SER A 21 -2.45 -16.48 -17.44
C SER A 21 -3.55 -15.43 -17.50
N GLU A 22 -4.76 -15.78 -17.07
CA GLU A 22 -5.88 -14.84 -16.96
C GLU A 22 -5.51 -13.69 -16.01
N PRO A 23 -5.59 -12.43 -16.45
CA PRO A 23 -5.21 -11.26 -15.63
C PRO A 23 -6.12 -11.03 -14.41
N GLY A 24 -7.28 -11.67 -14.33
CA GLY A 24 -8.25 -11.50 -13.24
C GLY A 24 -7.93 -12.22 -11.93
N ARG A 25 -7.25 -13.37 -11.98
CA ARG A 25 -6.95 -14.17 -10.76
C ARG A 25 -5.92 -13.52 -9.83
N GLY A 26 -4.93 -12.83 -10.39
CA GLY A 26 -3.89 -12.14 -9.59
C GLY A 26 -4.42 -10.94 -8.81
N ILE A 27 -5.42 -10.24 -9.34
CA ILE A 27 -6.02 -9.06 -8.73
C ILE A 27 -6.89 -9.44 -7.53
N ALA A 28 -7.73 -10.46 -7.69
CA ALA A 28 -8.58 -10.98 -6.61
C ALA A 28 -7.76 -11.49 -5.42
N ASN A 29 -6.64 -12.18 -5.68
CA ASN A 29 -5.79 -12.72 -4.63
C ASN A 29 -5.04 -11.63 -3.83
N ALA A 30 -4.62 -10.53 -4.45
CA ALA A 30 -3.90 -9.47 -3.76
C ALA A 30 -4.83 -8.60 -2.89
N SER A 31 -6.06 -8.33 -3.33
CA SER A 31 -7.06 -7.64 -2.51
C SER A 31 -7.52 -8.52 -1.34
N LEU A 32 -7.70 -9.82 -1.56
CA LEU A 32 -7.99 -10.78 -0.50
C LEU A 32 -6.84 -10.86 0.52
N PHE A 33 -5.58 -10.85 0.04
CA PHE A 33 -4.40 -10.85 0.90
C PHE A 33 -4.35 -9.58 1.77
N LEU A 34 -4.57 -8.40 1.20
CA LEU A 34 -4.60 -7.14 1.95
C LEU A 34 -5.74 -7.11 2.97
N LYS A 35 -6.91 -7.65 2.61
CA LYS A 35 -8.03 -7.81 3.54
C LYS A 35 -7.67 -8.75 4.69
N GLN A 36 -7.10 -9.91 4.41
CA GLN A 36 -6.67 -10.86 5.44
C GLN A 36 -5.57 -10.28 6.31
N TRP A 37 -4.65 -9.49 5.73
CA TRP A 37 -3.62 -8.79 6.48
C TRP A 37 -4.22 -7.73 7.40
N ALA A 38 -5.15 -6.93 6.91
CA ALA A 38 -5.85 -5.90 7.69
C ALA A 38 -6.68 -6.50 8.82
N SER A 39 -7.37 -7.63 8.56
CA SER A 39 -8.22 -8.31 9.55
C SER A 39 -7.44 -9.10 10.61
N ASN A 40 -6.24 -9.62 10.27
CA ASN A 40 -5.43 -10.46 11.16
C ASN A 40 -3.92 -10.18 11.05
N PRO A 41 -3.47 -8.97 11.33
CA PRO A 41 -2.07 -8.58 11.19
C PRO A 41 -1.13 -9.43 12.06
N LEU A 42 -1.56 -9.85 13.24
CA LEU A 42 -0.78 -10.68 14.18
C LEU A 42 -0.55 -12.11 13.66
N ARG A 43 -1.50 -12.70 12.92
CA ARG A 43 -1.36 -14.05 12.34
C ARG A 43 -0.41 -14.11 11.14
N MET A 44 -0.25 -12.98 10.44
CA MET A 44 0.61 -12.88 9.26
C MET A 44 2.04 -12.38 9.58
N GLY A 45 2.43 -12.42 10.86
CA GLY A 45 3.80 -12.08 11.28
C GLY A 45 4.16 -10.61 11.18
N SER A 46 3.19 -9.74 11.02
CA SER A 46 3.42 -8.31 11.03
C SER A 46 2.37 -7.61 11.89
N VAL A 47 2.88 -6.81 12.77
CA VAL A 47 2.32 -5.69 13.50
C VAL A 47 2.20 -5.90 14.99
N VAL A 48 3.30 -5.64 15.65
CA VAL A 48 3.24 -4.86 16.89
C VAL A 48 2.72 -3.47 16.46
N PRO A 49 1.71 -2.90 17.13
CA PRO A 49 1.26 -1.54 16.82
C PRO A 49 2.44 -0.58 16.76
N SER A 50 2.46 0.31 15.77
CA SER A 50 3.54 1.29 15.61
C SER A 50 3.77 2.01 16.94
N SER A 51 5.00 1.98 17.45
CA SER A 51 5.29 2.60 18.75
C SER A 51 5.02 4.11 18.71
N PRO A 52 4.75 4.75 19.86
CA PRO A 52 4.61 6.20 19.93
C PRO A 52 5.82 6.94 19.33
N ALA A 53 7.02 6.38 19.47
CA ALA A 53 8.25 6.93 18.90
C ALA A 53 8.22 6.91 17.36
N LEU A 54 7.76 5.82 16.74
CA LEU A 54 7.61 5.73 15.29
C LEU A 54 6.51 6.67 14.79
N CYS A 55 5.34 6.66 15.43
CA CYS A 55 4.23 7.55 15.06
C CYS A 55 4.63 9.03 15.16
N GLY A 56 5.33 9.44 16.22
CA GLY A 56 5.84 10.78 16.36
C GLY A 56 6.89 11.16 15.30
N ARG A 57 7.68 10.21 14.80
CA ARG A 57 8.62 10.46 13.68
C ARG A 57 7.86 10.66 12.37
N ILE A 58 6.88 9.81 12.08
CA ILE A 58 6.03 9.93 10.89
C ILE A 58 5.34 11.31 10.90
N ALA A 59 4.72 11.68 12.02
CA ALA A 59 4.02 12.94 12.13
C ALA A 59 4.95 14.16 11.97
N ARG A 60 6.19 14.12 12.50
CA ARG A 60 7.19 15.18 12.25
C ARG A 60 7.68 15.26 10.80
N LEU A 61 7.64 14.17 10.04
CA LEU A 61 8.01 14.14 8.62
C LEU A 61 6.87 14.57 7.71
N THR A 62 5.64 14.51 8.21
CA THR A 62 4.45 14.94 7.48
C THR A 62 4.50 16.44 7.20
N ARG A 63 4.25 16.81 5.95
CA ARG A 63 4.18 18.20 5.47
C ARG A 63 2.90 18.39 4.68
N ALA A 64 2.22 19.46 4.96
CA ALA A 64 1.06 19.91 4.21
C ALA A 64 0.96 21.43 4.37
N ASP A 65 1.06 22.15 3.27
CA ASP A 65 0.92 23.61 3.24
C ASP A 65 -0.55 24.01 3.48
N GLU A 66 -0.81 25.30 3.61
CA GLU A 66 -2.17 25.79 3.77
C GLU A 66 -3.05 25.33 2.62
N GLY A 67 -4.21 24.77 2.94
CA GLY A 67 -5.15 24.22 1.95
C GLY A 67 -4.79 22.85 1.38
N GLU A 68 -3.68 22.23 1.77
CA GLU A 68 -3.36 20.84 1.45
C GLU A 68 -3.89 19.89 2.51
N ILE A 69 -4.15 18.64 2.09
CA ILE A 69 -4.54 17.53 2.96
C ILE A 69 -3.39 16.54 3.15
N VAL A 70 -3.49 15.73 4.19
CA VAL A 70 -2.67 14.54 4.43
C VAL A 70 -3.52 13.31 4.18
N VAL A 71 -2.99 12.35 3.44
CA VAL A 71 -3.67 11.09 3.14
C VAL A 71 -2.92 9.95 3.82
N GLU A 72 -3.60 9.18 4.67
CA GLU A 72 -3.09 7.96 5.30
C GLU A 72 -3.77 6.74 4.69
N LEU A 73 -2.97 5.79 4.17
CA LEU A 73 -3.42 4.58 3.50
C LEU A 73 -3.17 3.35 4.37
N GLY A 74 -4.24 2.65 4.76
CA GLY A 74 -4.15 1.48 5.63
C GLY A 74 -3.82 1.86 7.07
N ALA A 75 -4.64 2.72 7.69
CA ALA A 75 -4.39 3.24 9.04
C ALA A 75 -4.52 2.20 10.17
N GLY A 76 -5.17 1.06 9.90
CA GLY A 76 -5.40 0.01 10.90
C GLY A 76 -6.10 0.57 12.15
N THR A 77 -5.44 0.50 13.31
CA THR A 77 -6.00 1.02 14.57
C THR A 77 -5.93 2.56 14.72
N GLY A 78 -5.40 3.29 13.73
CA GLY A 78 -5.33 4.74 13.69
C GLY A 78 -4.28 5.35 14.63
N VAL A 79 -3.23 4.63 14.97
CA VAL A 79 -2.17 5.15 15.87
C VAL A 79 -1.38 6.29 15.22
N VAL A 80 -1.12 6.20 13.92
CA VAL A 80 -0.44 7.26 13.17
C VAL A 80 -1.38 8.44 12.99
N SER A 81 -2.64 8.22 12.58
CA SER A 81 -3.67 9.27 12.51
C SER A 81 -3.75 10.10 13.79
N ARG A 82 -3.86 9.44 14.95
CA ARG A 82 -3.91 10.12 16.24
C ARG A 82 -2.64 10.92 16.54
N ALA A 83 -1.47 10.41 16.15
CA ALA A 83 -0.21 11.14 16.33
C ALA A 83 -0.13 12.39 15.45
N LEU A 84 -0.69 12.35 14.24
CA LEU A 84 -0.82 13.51 13.34
C LEU A 84 -1.70 14.59 13.99
N LEU A 85 -2.88 14.21 14.47
CA LEU A 85 -3.80 15.14 15.14
C LEU A 85 -3.18 15.72 16.43
N ALA A 86 -2.52 14.89 17.23
CA ALA A 86 -1.83 15.31 18.45
C ALA A 86 -0.66 16.28 18.18
N GLN A 87 -0.10 16.29 16.96
CA GLN A 87 0.93 17.24 16.53
C GLN A 87 0.34 18.48 15.82
N GLY A 88 -0.96 18.69 15.87
CA GLY A 88 -1.62 19.90 15.41
C GLY A 88 -2.15 19.86 13.98
N LEU A 89 -2.17 18.68 13.31
CA LEU A 89 -2.90 18.57 12.06
C LEU A 89 -4.40 18.74 12.33
N ALA A 90 -5.05 19.70 11.67
CA ALA A 90 -6.48 19.87 11.76
C ALA A 90 -7.21 18.62 11.23
N PRO A 91 -8.21 18.08 11.95
CA PRO A 91 -8.89 16.85 11.55
C PRO A 91 -9.43 16.89 10.12
N GLU A 92 -9.96 18.01 9.68
CA GLU A 92 -10.55 18.22 8.34
C GLU A 92 -9.50 18.09 7.23
N ARG A 93 -8.23 18.20 7.58
CA ARG A 93 -7.09 18.04 6.67
C ARG A 93 -6.55 16.61 6.63
N LEU A 94 -7.12 15.68 7.41
CA LEU A 94 -6.73 14.28 7.42
C LEU A 94 -7.76 13.45 6.66
N THR A 95 -7.32 12.81 5.60
CA THR A 95 -8.08 11.76 4.89
C THR A 95 -7.45 10.41 5.15
N VAL A 96 -8.24 9.46 5.60
CA VAL A 96 -7.83 8.09 5.90
C VAL A 96 -8.53 7.13 4.96
N VAL A 97 -7.79 6.31 4.24
CA VAL A 97 -8.33 5.25 3.37
C VAL A 97 -8.07 3.90 4.01
N GLU A 98 -9.13 3.15 4.28
CA GLU A 98 -9.08 1.83 4.89
C GLU A 98 -9.97 0.85 4.13
N ILE A 99 -9.41 -0.33 3.80
CA ILE A 99 -10.10 -1.32 2.98
C ILE A 99 -11.14 -2.13 3.78
N GLU A 100 -10.89 -2.31 5.08
CA GLU A 100 -11.78 -3.06 5.96
C GLU A 100 -12.89 -2.17 6.52
N SER A 101 -14.14 -2.50 6.19
CA SER A 101 -15.30 -1.70 6.58
C SER A 101 -15.47 -1.54 8.09
N GLU A 102 -15.23 -2.59 8.86
CA GLU A 102 -15.31 -2.54 10.34
C GLU A 102 -14.23 -1.64 10.93
N MET A 103 -13.01 -1.72 10.38
CA MET A 103 -11.91 -0.87 10.78
C MET A 103 -12.17 0.60 10.41
N ALA A 104 -12.68 0.85 9.21
CA ALA A 104 -13.09 2.19 8.79
C ALA A 104 -14.18 2.78 9.70
N GLN A 105 -15.17 1.98 10.12
CA GLN A 105 -16.17 2.41 11.10
C GLN A 105 -15.55 2.71 12.47
N HIS A 106 -14.59 1.88 12.92
CA HIS A 106 -13.86 2.14 14.16
C HIS A 106 -13.08 3.47 14.06
N LEU A 107 -12.40 3.73 12.95
CA LEU A 107 -11.66 4.96 12.73
C LEU A 107 -12.57 6.19 12.70
N ARG A 108 -13.75 6.14 12.06
CA ARG A 108 -14.73 7.24 12.09
C ARG A 108 -15.12 7.64 13.51
N ARG A 109 -15.28 6.68 14.40
CA ARG A 109 -15.59 6.95 15.83
C ARG A 109 -14.38 7.51 16.59
N LYS A 110 -13.16 7.15 16.21
CA LYS A 110 -11.92 7.52 16.90
C LYS A 110 -11.26 8.82 16.40
N LEU A 111 -11.61 9.24 15.20
CA LEU A 111 -11.04 10.40 14.52
C LEU A 111 -12.16 11.39 14.11
N PRO A 112 -12.89 11.97 15.08
CA PRO A 112 -13.95 12.90 14.75
C PRO A 112 -13.39 14.10 13.97
N GLY A 113 -14.09 14.48 12.90
CA GLY A 113 -13.66 15.57 11.99
C GLY A 113 -12.75 15.11 10.85
N ALA A 114 -12.07 13.96 10.94
CA ALA A 114 -11.29 13.44 9.83
C ALA A 114 -12.18 12.75 8.78
N CYS A 115 -11.76 12.83 7.52
CA CYS A 115 -12.42 12.13 6.42
C CYS A 115 -11.95 10.67 6.38
N VAL A 116 -12.82 9.72 6.75
CA VAL A 116 -12.49 8.28 6.69
C VAL A 116 -13.27 7.63 5.55
N VAL A 117 -12.54 7.21 4.52
CA VAL A 117 -13.06 6.59 3.30
C VAL A 117 -12.83 5.07 3.36
N THR A 118 -13.89 4.29 3.12
CA THR A 118 -13.75 2.84 2.94
C THR A 118 -13.45 2.56 1.48
N GLY A 119 -12.28 1.96 1.18
CA GLY A 119 -11.90 1.66 -0.19
C GLY A 119 -10.51 1.08 -0.34
N ASP A 120 -10.19 0.67 -1.57
CA ASP A 120 -8.87 0.14 -1.92
C ASP A 120 -7.94 1.31 -2.29
N ALA A 121 -6.80 1.43 -1.63
CA ALA A 121 -5.80 2.47 -1.89
C ALA A 121 -5.26 2.46 -3.34
N PHE A 122 -5.45 1.37 -4.09
CA PHE A 122 -5.10 1.30 -5.51
C PHE A 122 -6.10 2.04 -6.41
N ASP A 123 -7.26 2.41 -5.88
CA ASP A 123 -8.27 3.22 -6.53
C ASP A 123 -8.29 4.67 -5.99
N LEU A 124 -7.18 5.10 -5.38
CA LEU A 124 -7.02 6.40 -4.72
C LEU A 124 -7.55 7.60 -5.53
N PRO A 125 -7.33 7.70 -6.86
CA PRO A 125 -7.87 8.79 -7.66
C PRO A 125 -9.40 8.89 -7.68
N ARG A 126 -10.10 7.77 -7.40
CA ARG A 126 -11.58 7.76 -7.29
C ARG A 126 -12.06 8.04 -5.87
N LEU A 127 -11.22 7.81 -4.87
CA LEU A 127 -11.55 7.96 -3.46
C LEU A 127 -11.30 9.38 -2.95
N ILE A 128 -10.35 10.08 -3.55
CA ILE A 128 -10.04 11.48 -3.23
C ILE A 128 -10.83 12.37 -4.20
N PRO A 129 -11.60 13.35 -3.72
CA PRO A 129 -12.31 14.31 -4.56
C PRO A 129 -11.36 14.99 -5.56
N GLU A 130 -11.79 15.17 -6.82
CA GLU A 130 -10.94 15.73 -7.88
C GLU A 130 -10.39 17.11 -7.56
N ASN A 131 -11.16 17.94 -6.84
CA ASN A 131 -10.73 19.28 -6.41
C ASN A 131 -9.61 19.26 -5.36
N LEU A 132 -9.28 18.09 -4.82
CA LEU A 132 -8.15 17.87 -3.90
C LEU A 132 -6.95 17.21 -4.59
N HIS A 133 -7.06 16.78 -5.86
CA HIS A 133 -5.92 16.31 -6.63
C HIS A 133 -4.90 17.44 -6.79
N GLY A 134 -3.61 17.14 -6.58
CA GLY A 134 -2.54 18.14 -6.53
C GLY A 134 -2.48 18.96 -5.23
N ARG A 135 -3.46 18.79 -4.33
CA ARG A 135 -3.50 19.43 -3.00
C ARG A 135 -3.23 18.43 -1.86
N VAL A 136 -2.57 17.34 -2.15
CA VAL A 136 -2.11 16.37 -1.17
C VAL A 136 -0.65 16.68 -0.85
N GLY A 137 -0.38 17.17 0.36
CA GLY A 137 0.97 17.52 0.81
C GLY A 137 1.80 16.29 1.19
N THR A 138 1.19 15.31 1.83
CA THR A 138 1.85 14.04 2.20
C THR A 138 0.91 12.86 2.06
N VAL A 139 1.40 11.79 1.44
CA VAL A 139 0.79 10.46 1.48
C VAL A 139 1.59 9.57 2.44
N ILE A 140 0.92 8.95 3.40
CA ILE A 140 1.50 8.00 4.36
C ILE A 140 0.97 6.62 4.04
N CYS A 141 1.88 5.66 3.83
CA CYS A 141 1.53 4.29 3.48
C CYS A 141 1.81 3.34 4.65
N GLY A 142 0.75 2.78 5.22
CA GLY A 142 0.75 1.69 6.19
C GLY A 142 0.54 0.31 5.57
N ILE A 143 0.40 0.25 4.25
CA ILE A 143 0.17 -0.99 3.52
C ILE A 143 1.51 -1.73 3.32
N PRO A 144 1.56 -3.07 3.49
CA PRO A 144 2.79 -3.84 3.31
C PRO A 144 3.12 -4.04 1.82
N LEU A 145 3.44 -2.98 1.11
CA LEU A 145 3.70 -2.99 -0.34
C LEU A 145 4.78 -3.99 -0.75
N VAL A 146 5.77 -4.24 0.11
CA VAL A 146 6.87 -5.19 -0.14
C VAL A 146 6.39 -6.61 -0.41
N LEU A 147 5.22 -6.98 0.12
CA LEU A 147 4.61 -8.30 -0.05
C LEU A 147 3.80 -8.43 -1.34
N LEU A 148 3.67 -7.35 -2.10
CA LEU A 148 2.88 -7.33 -3.33
C LEU A 148 3.78 -7.51 -4.57
N PRO A 149 3.26 -8.12 -5.65
CA PRO A 149 3.95 -8.19 -6.92
C PRO A 149 4.31 -6.80 -7.46
N LEU A 150 5.40 -6.71 -8.22
CA LEU A 150 5.93 -5.46 -8.78
C LEU A 150 4.86 -4.65 -9.54
N GLU A 151 4.00 -5.34 -10.29
CA GLU A 151 2.94 -4.70 -11.05
C GLU A 151 1.91 -4.00 -10.14
N ARG A 152 1.60 -4.59 -9.00
CA ARG A 152 0.74 -3.97 -7.98
C ARG A 152 1.42 -2.78 -7.33
N GLN A 153 2.72 -2.87 -7.07
CA GLN A 153 3.49 -1.74 -6.55
C GLN A 153 3.51 -0.58 -7.56
N ARG A 154 3.63 -0.86 -8.88
CA ARG A 154 3.52 0.17 -9.94
C ARG A 154 2.17 0.85 -9.95
N ARG A 155 1.09 0.08 -9.90
CA ARG A 155 -0.28 0.65 -9.82
C ARG A 155 -0.45 1.55 -8.60
N PHE A 156 0.10 1.16 -7.45
CA PHE A 156 0.08 2.00 -6.26
C PHE A 156 0.81 3.32 -6.49
N VAL A 157 2.03 3.29 -7.04
CA VAL A 157 2.80 4.49 -7.36
C VAL A 157 2.02 5.41 -8.32
N GLN A 158 1.41 4.84 -9.35
CA GLN A 158 0.57 5.60 -10.30
C GLN A 158 -0.64 6.23 -9.62
N ALA A 159 -1.30 5.51 -8.72
CA ALA A 159 -2.45 6.03 -7.97
C ALA A 159 -2.06 7.19 -7.05
N VAL A 160 -0.89 7.09 -6.39
CA VAL A 160 -0.34 8.19 -5.57
C VAL A 160 0.03 9.38 -6.46
N GLU A 161 0.72 9.16 -7.57
CA GLU A 161 1.15 10.23 -8.47
C GLU A 161 -0.03 11.00 -9.07
N ALA A 162 -1.15 10.31 -9.33
CA ALA A 162 -2.36 10.94 -9.85
C ALA A 162 -3.01 11.94 -8.87
N VAL A 163 -2.88 11.73 -7.55
CA VAL A 163 -3.47 12.63 -6.53
C VAL A 163 -2.47 13.57 -5.88
N ALA A 164 -1.18 13.19 -5.85
CA ALA A 164 -0.08 13.91 -5.21
C ALA A 164 1.13 14.00 -6.15
N PRO A 165 1.02 14.67 -7.31
CA PRO A 165 2.06 14.69 -8.33
C PRO A 165 3.38 15.23 -7.79
N GLY A 166 4.47 14.47 -8.00
CA GLY A 166 5.83 14.79 -7.56
C GLY A 166 6.10 14.67 -6.06
N ARG A 167 5.06 14.48 -5.22
CA ARG A 167 5.22 14.41 -3.76
C ARG A 167 5.71 13.03 -3.29
N GLY A 168 5.35 11.96 -4.00
CA GLY A 168 5.64 10.61 -3.59
C GLY A 168 4.90 10.20 -2.31
N PHE A 169 5.52 9.33 -1.49
CA PHE A 169 4.88 8.84 -0.26
C PHE A 169 5.88 8.45 0.82
N LEU A 170 5.47 8.54 2.07
CA LEU A 170 6.17 8.00 3.22
C LEU A 170 5.72 6.56 3.44
N LEU A 171 6.65 5.62 3.47
CA LEU A 171 6.40 4.21 3.83
C LEU A 171 7.14 3.90 5.13
N TYR A 172 6.42 3.45 6.14
CA TYR A 172 7.06 2.92 7.34
C TYR A 172 7.11 1.40 7.30
N THR A 173 8.23 0.85 7.75
CA THR A 173 8.54 -0.57 7.60
C THR A 173 9.50 -1.04 8.67
N TYR A 174 9.48 -2.33 8.93
CA TYR A 174 10.42 -3.01 9.82
C TYR A 174 11.67 -3.53 9.08
N CYS A 175 11.84 -3.20 7.80
CA CYS A 175 13.03 -3.54 7.02
C CYS A 175 14.16 -2.55 7.29
N ILE A 176 15.40 -3.06 7.39
CA ILE A 176 16.61 -2.24 7.61
C ILE A 176 17.02 -1.50 6.33
N THR A 177 16.83 -2.15 5.17
CA THR A 177 17.08 -1.57 3.85
C THR A 177 15.77 -1.16 3.20
N SER A 178 15.84 -0.43 2.07
CA SER A 178 14.65 -0.10 1.30
C SER A 178 13.89 -1.36 0.92
N PRO A 179 12.62 -1.51 1.35
CA PRO A 179 11.85 -2.71 1.05
C PRO A 179 11.35 -2.76 -0.40
N LEU A 180 11.28 -1.62 -1.08
CA LEU A 180 10.78 -1.55 -2.45
C LEU A 180 11.92 -1.54 -3.46
N PRO A 181 11.74 -2.18 -4.63
CA PRO A 181 12.65 -2.09 -5.76
C PRO A 181 12.49 -0.73 -6.47
N TYR A 182 12.77 0.34 -5.75
CA TYR A 182 12.41 1.71 -6.11
C TYR A 182 12.89 2.13 -7.50
N ARG A 183 14.08 1.68 -7.94
CA ARG A 183 14.60 1.97 -9.29
C ARG A 183 13.70 1.37 -10.38
N GLN A 184 13.18 0.15 -10.18
CA GLN A 184 12.25 -0.49 -11.13
C GLN A 184 10.87 0.16 -11.14
N LEU A 185 10.57 0.94 -10.09
CA LEU A 185 9.35 1.72 -9.95
C LEU A 185 9.50 3.17 -10.44
N GLY A 186 10.67 3.56 -10.97
CA GLY A 186 10.94 4.94 -11.38
C GLY A 186 11.02 5.92 -10.20
N LEU A 187 11.44 5.43 -9.03
CA LEU A 187 11.50 6.21 -7.80
C LEU A 187 12.93 6.41 -7.29
N SER A 188 13.14 7.48 -6.59
CA SER A 188 14.22 7.67 -5.62
C SER A 188 13.73 7.25 -4.23
N ALA A 189 14.66 6.83 -3.36
CA ALA A 189 14.34 6.39 -2.01
C ALA A 189 15.31 7.00 -1.01
N LYS A 190 14.78 7.64 0.02
CA LYS A 190 15.55 8.20 1.13
C LYS A 190 15.00 7.71 2.45
N ARG A 191 15.88 7.16 3.31
CA ARG A 191 15.49 6.85 4.68
C ARG A 191 15.49 8.12 5.51
N GLU A 192 14.30 8.58 5.91
CA GLU A 192 14.11 9.81 6.67
C GLU A 192 14.22 9.59 8.19
N ALA A 193 13.89 8.39 8.67
CA ALA A 193 13.99 8.07 10.08
C ALA A 193 14.25 6.58 10.33
N TRP A 194 14.92 6.32 11.45
CA TRP A 194 15.08 4.99 12.02
C TRP A 194 14.71 5.01 13.49
N THR A 195 13.93 4.03 13.95
CA THR A 195 13.39 3.94 15.30
C THR A 195 13.81 2.62 15.94
N PRO A 196 14.99 2.57 16.62
CA PRO A 196 15.48 1.34 17.24
C PRO A 196 14.59 0.88 18.40
N LEU A 197 13.92 1.81 19.09
CA LEU A 197 13.02 1.51 20.22
C LEU A 197 11.64 0.97 19.77
N ASN A 198 11.41 0.82 18.49
CA ASN A 198 10.26 0.05 17.99
C ASN A 198 10.63 -1.43 18.00
N LEU A 199 9.71 -2.32 18.34
CA LEU A 199 9.97 -3.76 18.36
C LEU A 199 9.06 -4.46 17.33
N PRO A 200 9.63 -4.99 16.23
CA PRO A 200 11.03 -4.85 15.79
C PRO A 200 11.39 -3.41 15.39
N PRO A 201 12.70 -3.06 15.29
CA PRO A 201 13.12 -1.73 14.85
C PRO A 201 12.48 -1.33 13.52
N ALA A 202 12.10 -0.05 13.40
CA ALA A 202 11.36 0.43 12.23
C ALA A 202 12.05 1.61 11.55
N SER A 203 11.86 1.71 10.24
CA SER A 203 12.34 2.79 9.40
C SER A 203 11.18 3.50 8.72
N VAL A 204 11.35 4.80 8.45
CA VAL A 204 10.47 5.57 7.57
C VAL A 204 11.26 5.96 6.33
N TRP A 205 10.74 5.57 5.19
CA TRP A 205 11.31 5.85 3.89
C TRP A 205 10.42 6.83 3.13
N HIS A 206 11.05 7.80 2.46
CA HIS A 206 10.38 8.67 1.52
C HIS A 206 10.72 8.21 0.10
N TYR A 207 9.71 7.85 -0.66
CA TYR A 207 9.80 7.52 -2.07
C TYR A 207 9.23 8.66 -2.89
N ARG A 208 10.00 9.16 -3.88
CA ARG A 208 9.59 10.22 -4.80
C ARG A 208 9.88 9.81 -6.23
N PRO A 209 9.22 10.36 -7.23
CA PRO A 209 9.66 10.24 -8.62
C PRO A 209 11.13 10.60 -8.76
N ALA A 210 11.87 9.84 -9.61
CA ALA A 210 13.31 9.99 -9.83
C ALA A 210 13.63 11.16 -10.75
#